data_3717cb527c0d90f69020310d65f52c66
#
_entry.id   3717cb527c0d90f69020310d65f52c66
#
_cell.length_a   1.000
_cell.length_b   1.000
_cell.length_c   1.000
_cell.angle_alpha   90.00
_cell.angle_beta   90.00
_cell.angle_gamma   90.00
#
_symmetry.space_group_name_H-M   'P 1'
#
loop_
_entity.id
_entity.type
_entity.pdbx_description
1 polymer ?
#
loop_
_entity_poly.entity_id
_entity_poly.type
_entity_poly.pdbx_seq_one_letter_code
_entity_poly.pdbx_strand_id
1 'polypeptide(L)'
;ELSGSIIGLKRDKFIVLLIGFFVIALVAVAGRFGIFTLCTLIANIVAFIYFIKLYVSGKDFMLINVLMIIFFSVVTLLILGGFSRKNIGAILSTLITTFLIFALYKISLAYTGDLHYELMDYIAGPNDLENIFLSGVLVGCLGAVMDVSITVNSAVNELVNAAKSITLKQLIKSIREIGHDIMGTMINVLMFSYIGGSLSIVILKIINGYNFQRLIQFDISFEIIRFLVGAIGIVSAVPISACVALLFFRKGMSKNDSVANNSIADVNDSSRRR
;
A
#
# COMPACT_ATOMS: atom_id res chain seq x y z
N GLU A 1 18.48 -37.98 -25.81
CA GLU A 1 17.87 -37.54 -24.52
C GLU A 1 19.01 -37.18 -23.56
N LEU A 2 19.26 -35.88 -23.42
CA LEU A 2 20.19 -35.37 -22.38
C LEU A 2 19.36 -35.15 -21.09
N SER A 3 19.29 -36.15 -20.25
CA SER A 3 18.79 -36.07 -18.88
C SER A 3 19.85 -35.40 -18.00
N GLY A 4 19.90 -34.07 -18.06
CA GLY A 4 20.72 -33.29 -17.14
C GLY A 4 19.91 -32.94 -15.92
N SER A 5 20.15 -33.56 -14.78
CA SER A 5 19.65 -33.03 -13.49
C SER A 5 20.32 -31.70 -13.21
N ILE A 6 19.54 -30.64 -13.08
CA ILE A 6 20.03 -29.30 -12.66
C ILE A 6 20.49 -29.43 -11.20
N ILE A 7 21.77 -29.70 -10.99
CA ILE A 7 22.39 -29.71 -9.67
C ILE A 7 22.63 -28.24 -9.27
N GLY A 8 21.87 -27.75 -8.30
CA GLY A 8 22.01 -26.52 -7.54
C GLY A 8 22.72 -25.35 -8.23
N LEU A 9 21.97 -24.34 -8.64
CA LEU A 9 22.54 -23.10 -9.13
C LEU A 9 23.38 -22.43 -8.01
N LYS A 10 24.61 -22.02 -8.33
CA LYS A 10 25.49 -21.21 -7.44
C LYS A 10 24.79 -19.95 -6.87
N ARG A 11 23.63 -19.59 -7.43
CA ARG A 11 22.77 -18.48 -7.04
C ARG A 11 22.23 -18.58 -5.62
N ASP A 12 22.04 -19.80 -5.08
CA ASP A 12 21.46 -19.99 -3.75
C ASP A 12 22.36 -19.42 -2.64
N LYS A 13 23.69 -19.59 -2.78
CA LYS A 13 24.66 -19.01 -1.85
C LYS A 13 24.61 -17.48 -1.83
N PHE A 14 24.43 -16.87 -3.00
CA PHE A 14 24.33 -15.41 -3.13
C PHE A 14 23.02 -14.88 -2.49
N ILE A 15 21.91 -15.57 -2.69
CA ILE A 15 20.62 -15.23 -2.08
C ILE A 15 20.70 -15.31 -0.56
N VAL A 16 21.25 -16.42 -0.03
CA VAL A 16 21.40 -16.61 1.42
C VAL A 16 22.29 -15.51 2.04
N LEU A 17 23.39 -15.16 1.37
CA LEU A 17 24.27 -14.07 1.83
C LEU A 17 23.55 -12.72 1.86
N LEU A 18 22.78 -12.38 0.81
CA LEU A 18 21.99 -11.15 0.77
C LEU A 18 20.91 -11.11 1.85
N ILE A 19 20.20 -12.22 2.07
CA ILE A 19 19.21 -12.32 3.15
C ILE A 19 19.90 -12.13 4.50
N GLY A 20 21.03 -12.77 4.74
CA GLY A 20 21.81 -12.62 5.97
C GLY A 20 22.23 -11.17 6.20
N PHE A 21 22.79 -10.51 5.18
CA PHE A 21 23.16 -9.10 5.26
C PHE A 21 21.94 -8.19 5.53
N PHE A 22 20.82 -8.44 4.85
CA PHE A 22 19.58 -7.69 5.07
C PHE A 22 19.07 -7.81 6.51
N VAL A 23 19.04 -9.05 7.06
CA VAL A 23 18.62 -9.31 8.43
C VAL A 23 19.53 -8.59 9.43
N ILE A 24 20.84 -8.71 9.26
CA ILE A 24 21.82 -8.03 10.13
C ILE A 24 21.63 -6.52 10.07
N ALA A 25 21.56 -5.93 8.88
CA ALA A 25 21.36 -4.49 8.70
C ALA A 25 20.05 -4.01 9.35
N LEU A 26 18.95 -4.75 9.14
CA LEU A 26 17.65 -4.40 9.69
C LEU A 26 17.64 -4.43 11.23
N VAL A 27 18.23 -5.47 11.83
CA VAL A 27 18.31 -5.59 13.29
C VAL A 27 19.28 -4.54 13.87
N ALA A 28 20.41 -4.28 13.22
CA ALA A 28 21.39 -3.29 13.66
C ALA A 28 20.83 -1.86 13.66
N VAL A 29 20.05 -1.50 12.65
CA VAL A 29 19.48 -0.13 12.50
C VAL A 29 18.18 0.03 13.31
N ALA A 30 17.26 -0.92 13.22
CA ALA A 30 15.91 -0.80 13.78
C ALA A 30 15.74 -1.52 15.15
N GLY A 31 16.75 -2.26 15.62
CA GLY A 31 16.70 -2.95 16.91
C GLY A 31 15.48 -3.87 17.06
N ARG A 32 14.74 -3.72 18.15
CA ARG A 32 13.52 -4.51 18.41
C ARG A 32 12.45 -4.33 17.34
N PHE A 33 12.31 -3.13 16.79
CA PHE A 33 11.36 -2.87 15.71
C PHE A 33 11.72 -3.65 14.43
N GLY A 34 13.01 -3.84 14.14
CA GLY A 34 13.49 -4.66 13.05
C GLY A 34 13.05 -6.12 13.14
N ILE A 35 12.99 -6.69 14.35
CA ILE A 35 12.49 -8.06 14.57
C ILE A 35 11.00 -8.16 14.21
N PHE A 36 10.18 -7.18 14.65
CA PHE A 36 8.76 -7.15 14.26
C PHE A 36 8.58 -7.01 12.76
N THR A 37 9.41 -6.20 12.11
CA THR A 37 9.40 -6.06 10.64
C THR A 37 9.74 -7.37 9.94
N LEU A 38 10.75 -8.12 10.43
CA LEU A 38 11.09 -9.45 9.91
C LEU A 38 9.93 -10.44 10.08
N CYS A 39 9.32 -10.48 11.25
CA CYS A 39 8.17 -11.34 11.52
C CYS A 39 7.01 -11.02 10.55
N THR A 40 6.74 -9.73 10.32
CA THR A 40 5.70 -9.28 9.37
C THR A 40 6.04 -9.70 7.94
N LEU A 41 7.30 -9.53 7.54
CA LEU A 41 7.76 -9.91 6.19
C LEU A 41 7.59 -11.41 5.96
N ILE A 42 8.03 -12.23 6.92
CA ILE A 42 7.88 -13.69 6.84
C ILE A 42 6.40 -14.08 6.81
N ALA A 43 5.57 -13.51 7.67
CA ALA A 43 4.14 -13.76 7.69
C ALA A 43 3.48 -13.43 6.34
N ASN A 44 3.83 -12.28 5.74
CA ASN A 44 3.31 -11.87 4.45
C ASN A 44 3.78 -12.80 3.31
N ILE A 45 5.04 -13.25 3.31
CA ILE A 45 5.55 -14.20 2.31
C ILE A 45 4.83 -15.55 2.42
N VAL A 46 4.69 -16.07 3.63
CA VAL A 46 3.99 -17.36 3.86
C VAL A 46 2.52 -17.25 3.43
N ALA A 47 1.85 -16.16 3.80
CA ALA A 47 0.48 -15.91 3.39
C ALA A 47 0.35 -15.77 1.88
N PHE A 48 1.27 -15.08 1.22
CA PHE A 48 1.27 -14.93 -0.24
C PHE A 48 1.36 -16.29 -0.94
N ILE A 49 2.27 -17.17 -0.50
CA ILE A 49 2.39 -18.54 -1.01
C ILE A 49 1.10 -19.33 -0.77
N TYR A 50 0.48 -19.16 0.40
CA TYR A 50 -0.78 -19.83 0.73
C TYR A 50 -1.92 -19.36 -0.18
N PHE A 51 -2.07 -18.05 -0.41
CA PHE A 51 -3.08 -17.52 -1.31
C PHE A 51 -2.87 -17.94 -2.77
N ILE A 52 -1.62 -18.01 -3.25
CA ILE A 52 -1.32 -18.58 -4.59
C ILE A 52 -1.82 -20.02 -4.69
N LYS A 53 -1.59 -20.86 -3.67
CA LYS A 53 -2.11 -22.24 -3.68
C LYS A 53 -3.65 -22.28 -3.71
N LEU A 54 -4.33 -21.34 -3.05
CA LEU A 54 -5.78 -21.22 -3.12
C LEU A 54 -6.27 -20.84 -4.53
N TYR A 55 -5.56 -19.95 -5.22
CA TYR A 55 -5.85 -19.61 -6.63
C TYR A 55 -5.75 -20.85 -7.52
N VAL A 56 -4.67 -21.63 -7.39
CA VAL A 56 -4.45 -22.85 -8.20
C VAL A 56 -5.48 -23.93 -7.89
N SER A 57 -6.08 -23.95 -6.69
CA SER A 57 -7.11 -24.93 -6.32
C SER A 57 -8.49 -24.65 -6.89
N GLY A 58 -8.64 -23.63 -7.75
CA GLY A 58 -9.91 -23.34 -8.47
C GLY A 58 -11.00 -22.68 -7.63
N LYS A 59 -10.62 -22.03 -6.50
CA LYS A 59 -11.57 -21.24 -5.71
C LYS A 59 -11.81 -19.87 -6.36
N ASP A 60 -12.90 -19.22 -5.95
CA ASP A 60 -13.31 -17.92 -6.45
C ASP A 60 -12.19 -16.87 -6.27
N PHE A 61 -11.65 -16.37 -7.39
CA PHE A 61 -10.57 -15.38 -7.44
C PHE A 61 -10.92 -14.09 -6.69
N MET A 62 -12.15 -13.63 -6.82
CA MET A 62 -12.58 -12.38 -6.21
C MET A 62 -12.57 -12.46 -4.68
N LEU A 63 -13.06 -13.57 -4.14
CA LEU A 63 -13.08 -13.82 -2.70
C LEU A 63 -11.66 -13.93 -2.14
N ILE A 64 -10.77 -14.65 -2.84
CA ILE A 64 -9.37 -14.79 -2.44
C ILE A 64 -8.68 -13.43 -2.42
N ASN A 65 -8.91 -12.57 -3.43
CA ASN A 65 -8.35 -11.22 -3.49
C ASN A 65 -8.77 -10.37 -2.29
N VAL A 66 -10.05 -10.35 -1.98
CA VAL A 66 -10.57 -9.59 -0.84
C VAL A 66 -9.96 -10.07 0.46
N LEU A 67 -9.90 -11.39 0.67
CA LEU A 67 -9.29 -11.98 1.86
C LEU A 67 -7.79 -11.64 1.95
N MET A 68 -7.06 -11.68 0.84
CA MET A 68 -5.64 -11.36 0.77
C MET A 68 -5.38 -9.89 1.13
N ILE A 69 -6.15 -8.96 0.60
CA ILE A 69 -6.05 -7.53 0.89
C ILE A 69 -6.33 -7.26 2.37
N ILE A 70 -7.40 -7.84 2.92
CA ILE A 70 -7.74 -7.70 4.33
C ILE A 70 -6.62 -8.26 5.20
N PHE A 71 -6.15 -9.47 4.89
CA PHE A 71 -5.09 -10.13 5.63
C PHE A 71 -3.81 -9.29 5.66
N PHE A 72 -3.31 -8.88 4.51
CA PHE A 72 -2.08 -8.08 4.43
C PHE A 72 -2.21 -6.74 5.15
N SER A 73 -3.34 -6.04 4.98
CA SER A 73 -3.58 -4.77 5.67
C SER A 73 -3.62 -4.94 7.19
N VAL A 74 -4.35 -5.93 7.67
CA VAL A 74 -4.52 -6.16 9.11
C VAL A 74 -3.21 -6.65 9.73
N VAL A 75 -2.59 -7.68 9.16
CA VAL A 75 -1.38 -8.30 9.72
C VAL A 75 -0.22 -7.30 9.74
N THR A 76 0.00 -6.61 8.61
CA THR A 76 1.13 -5.66 8.51
C THR A 76 0.95 -4.51 9.50
N LEU A 77 -0.21 -3.87 9.52
CA LEU A 77 -0.42 -2.68 10.34
C LEU A 77 -0.55 -3.00 11.83
N LEU A 78 -1.08 -4.17 12.20
CA LEU A 78 -1.17 -4.58 13.61
C LEU A 78 0.17 -5.06 14.18
N ILE A 79 0.96 -5.82 13.43
CA ILE A 79 2.26 -6.30 13.91
C ILE A 79 3.24 -5.12 14.06
N LEU A 80 3.30 -4.22 13.07
CA LEU A 80 4.22 -3.09 13.12
C LEU A 80 3.82 -2.00 14.12
N GLY A 81 2.54 -1.71 14.21
CA GLY A 81 2.06 -0.56 14.99
C GLY A 81 1.25 -0.90 16.24
N GLY A 82 0.97 -2.18 16.50
CA GLY A 82 0.15 -2.64 17.63
C GLY A 82 -1.32 -2.22 17.54
N PHE A 83 -2.09 -2.56 18.57
CA PHE A 83 -3.50 -2.16 18.70
C PHE A 83 -3.60 -0.72 19.18
N SER A 84 -3.61 0.23 18.24
CA SER A 84 -3.79 1.65 18.55
C SER A 84 -4.86 2.27 17.65
N ARG A 85 -5.49 3.36 18.12
CA ARG A 85 -6.53 4.06 17.33
C ARG A 85 -6.02 4.53 15.98
N LYS A 86 -4.77 4.96 15.90
CA LYS A 86 -4.14 5.37 14.64
C LYS A 86 -4.02 4.21 13.63
N ASN A 87 -3.66 3.01 14.12
CA ASN A 87 -3.49 1.83 13.25
C ASN A 87 -4.84 1.27 12.79
N ILE A 88 -5.86 1.29 13.65
CA ILE A 88 -7.23 0.93 13.25
C ILE A 88 -7.74 1.92 12.19
N GLY A 89 -7.50 3.21 12.38
CA GLY A 89 -7.81 4.23 11.39
C GLY A 89 -7.07 3.97 10.06
N ALA A 90 -5.78 3.63 10.11
CA ALA A 90 -5.00 3.30 8.93
C ALA A 90 -5.52 2.05 8.19
N ILE A 91 -5.87 0.98 8.92
CA ILE A 91 -6.47 -0.23 8.34
C ILE A 91 -7.77 0.12 7.61
N LEU A 92 -8.66 0.85 8.27
CA LEU A 92 -9.94 1.24 7.69
C LEU A 92 -9.75 2.11 6.45
N SER A 93 -8.86 3.11 6.52
CA SER A 93 -8.51 3.96 5.37
C SER A 93 -7.97 3.16 4.21
N THR A 94 -7.06 2.21 4.46
CA THR A 94 -6.49 1.34 3.45
C THR A 94 -7.56 0.50 2.76
N LEU A 95 -8.45 -0.14 3.53
CA LEU A 95 -9.52 -0.96 2.98
C LEU A 95 -10.51 -0.15 2.15
N ILE A 96 -10.92 1.05 2.62
CA ILE A 96 -11.81 1.95 1.87
C ILE A 96 -11.14 2.39 0.56
N THR A 97 -9.86 2.78 0.62
CA THR A 97 -9.12 3.21 -0.57
C THR A 97 -8.95 2.07 -1.57
N THR A 98 -8.62 0.88 -1.11
CA THR A 98 -8.46 -0.29 -1.99
C THR A 98 -9.79 -0.69 -2.63
N PHE A 99 -10.90 -0.61 -1.88
CA PHE A 99 -12.23 -0.80 -2.44
C PHE A 99 -12.58 0.26 -3.50
N LEU A 100 -12.21 1.53 -3.27
CA LEU A 100 -12.39 2.60 -4.25
C LEU A 100 -11.58 2.32 -5.54
N ILE A 101 -10.33 1.89 -5.41
CA ILE A 101 -9.49 1.49 -6.55
C ILE A 101 -10.16 0.36 -7.34
N PHE A 102 -10.64 -0.66 -6.64
CA PHE A 102 -11.37 -1.76 -7.27
C PHE A 102 -12.60 -1.28 -8.03
N ALA A 103 -13.41 -0.42 -7.43
CA ALA A 103 -14.60 0.14 -8.05
C ALA A 103 -14.25 0.99 -9.29
N LEU A 104 -13.25 1.86 -9.20
CA LEU A 104 -12.78 2.69 -10.33
C LEU A 104 -12.26 1.83 -11.48
N TYR A 105 -11.50 0.77 -11.17
CA TYR A 105 -11.02 -0.17 -12.19
C TYR A 105 -12.19 -0.85 -12.92
N LYS A 106 -13.17 -1.39 -12.19
CA LYS A 106 -14.36 -2.03 -12.78
C LYS A 106 -15.22 -1.05 -13.60
N ILE A 107 -15.38 0.18 -13.13
CA ILE A 107 -16.08 1.23 -13.86
C ILE A 107 -15.32 1.56 -15.17
N SER A 108 -14.00 1.75 -15.09
CA SER A 108 -13.18 2.02 -16.27
C SER A 108 -13.33 0.92 -17.32
N LEU A 109 -13.28 -0.34 -16.89
CA LEU A 109 -13.43 -1.50 -17.76
C LEU A 109 -14.82 -1.54 -18.43
N ALA A 110 -15.87 -1.23 -17.68
CA ALA A 110 -17.23 -1.20 -18.22
C ALA A 110 -17.44 -0.15 -19.32
N TYR A 111 -16.66 0.96 -19.28
CA TYR A 111 -16.73 2.00 -20.31
C TYR A 111 -15.78 1.76 -21.50
N THR A 112 -14.64 1.10 -21.28
CA THR A 112 -13.61 0.93 -22.32
C THR A 112 -13.76 -0.38 -23.10
N GLY A 113 -14.54 -1.34 -22.57
CA GLY A 113 -14.61 -2.70 -23.09
C GLY A 113 -13.41 -3.54 -22.61
N ASP A 114 -13.36 -4.80 -23.03
CA ASP A 114 -12.33 -5.73 -22.58
C ASP A 114 -10.94 -5.28 -23.03
N LEU A 115 -10.05 -5.15 -22.09
CA LEU A 115 -8.61 -5.08 -22.37
C LEU A 115 -8.23 -6.46 -22.92
N HIS A 116 -7.77 -6.55 -24.15
CA HIS A 116 -7.39 -7.82 -24.79
C HIS A 116 -6.27 -8.53 -24.01
N TYR A 117 -6.61 -9.08 -22.84
CA TYR A 117 -5.69 -9.81 -21.94
C TYR A 117 -5.06 -11.04 -22.60
N GLU A 118 -5.71 -11.58 -23.63
CA GLU A 118 -5.20 -12.69 -24.47
C GLU A 118 -3.87 -12.38 -25.15
N LEU A 119 -3.54 -11.09 -25.29
CA LEU A 119 -2.30 -10.62 -25.90
C LEU A 119 -1.13 -10.51 -24.90
N MET A 120 -1.39 -10.70 -23.61
CA MET A 120 -0.29 -10.88 -22.66
C MET A 120 0.39 -12.22 -22.98
N ASP A 121 1.72 -12.24 -23.01
CA ASP A 121 2.54 -13.43 -23.29
C ASP A 121 2.39 -14.52 -22.21
N TYR A 122 1.15 -14.88 -21.88
CA TYR A 122 0.86 -15.96 -20.95
C TYR A 122 0.41 -17.20 -21.69
N ILE A 123 0.91 -18.33 -21.24
CA ILE A 123 0.48 -19.66 -21.64
C ILE A 123 -1.04 -19.75 -21.46
N ALA A 124 -1.72 -20.36 -22.44
CA ALA A 124 -3.16 -20.58 -22.41
C ALA A 124 -3.61 -21.03 -21.01
N GLY A 125 -4.27 -20.16 -20.32
CA GLY A 125 -4.72 -20.32 -18.94
C GLY A 125 -6.24 -20.20 -18.84
N PRO A 126 -6.78 -20.35 -17.65
CA PRO A 126 -8.21 -20.28 -17.38
C PRO A 126 -8.81 -18.93 -17.79
N ASN A 127 -10.12 -18.89 -18.01
CA ASN A 127 -10.91 -17.75 -18.49
C ASN A 127 -10.91 -16.49 -17.58
N ASP A 128 -10.03 -16.41 -16.56
CA ASP A 128 -10.02 -15.38 -15.53
C ASP A 128 -8.79 -14.43 -15.57
N LEU A 129 -8.24 -14.18 -16.77
CA LEU A 129 -7.06 -13.30 -16.93
C LEU A 129 -7.30 -11.90 -16.37
N GLU A 130 -8.51 -11.37 -16.50
CA GLU A 130 -8.91 -10.09 -15.92
C GLU A 130 -8.73 -10.07 -14.41
N ASN A 131 -9.24 -11.09 -13.73
CA ASN A 131 -9.15 -11.18 -12.26
C ASN A 131 -7.72 -11.38 -11.77
N ILE A 132 -6.89 -12.10 -12.51
CA ILE A 132 -5.45 -12.26 -12.22
C ILE A 132 -4.73 -10.91 -12.36
N PHE A 133 -4.99 -10.19 -13.45
CA PHE A 133 -4.42 -8.86 -13.65
C PHE A 133 -4.84 -7.88 -12.55
N LEU A 134 -6.13 -7.84 -12.23
CA LEU A 134 -6.69 -7.02 -11.16
C LEU A 134 -6.04 -7.34 -9.81
N SER A 135 -5.84 -8.64 -9.49
CA SER A 135 -5.12 -9.06 -8.29
C SER A 135 -3.74 -8.44 -8.21
N GLY A 136 -2.97 -8.50 -9.31
CA GLY A 136 -1.65 -7.89 -9.40
C GLY A 136 -1.67 -6.38 -9.20
N VAL A 137 -2.67 -5.69 -9.76
CA VAL A 137 -2.85 -4.24 -9.57
C VAL A 137 -3.13 -3.90 -8.11
N LEU A 138 -4.10 -4.59 -7.49
CA LEU A 138 -4.55 -4.31 -6.12
C LEU A 138 -3.44 -4.60 -5.10
N VAL A 139 -2.77 -5.75 -5.21
CA VAL A 139 -1.66 -6.10 -4.30
C VAL A 139 -0.45 -5.20 -4.51
N GLY A 140 -0.16 -4.86 -5.77
CA GLY A 140 0.98 -4.01 -6.10
C GLY A 140 0.86 -2.59 -5.56
N CYS A 141 -0.34 -2.00 -5.54
CA CYS A 141 -0.56 -0.67 -4.96
C CYS A 141 -0.83 -0.69 -3.44
N LEU A 142 -1.19 -1.85 -2.86
CA LEU A 142 -1.59 -1.98 -1.46
C LEU A 142 -0.54 -1.44 -0.50
N GLY A 143 0.75 -1.77 -0.72
CA GLY A 143 1.85 -1.27 0.10
C GLY A 143 1.91 0.24 0.15
N ALA A 144 1.90 0.90 -1.01
CA ALA A 144 1.93 2.36 -1.11
C ALA A 144 0.70 3.03 -0.46
N VAL A 145 -0.49 2.45 -0.63
CA VAL A 145 -1.73 2.93 0.02
C VAL A 145 -1.65 2.76 1.55
N MET A 146 -1.08 1.65 2.05
CA MET A 146 -0.86 1.44 3.48
C MET A 146 0.09 2.48 4.07
N ASP A 147 1.21 2.77 3.38
CA ASP A 147 2.20 3.74 3.84
C ASP A 147 1.61 5.15 3.95
N VAL A 148 0.84 5.57 2.95
CA VAL A 148 0.10 6.84 3.00
C VAL A 148 -0.91 6.86 4.14
N SER A 149 -1.69 5.79 4.27
CA SER A 149 -2.74 5.70 5.28
C SER A 149 -2.19 5.74 6.71
N ILE A 150 -1.10 5.00 7.00
CA ILE A 150 -0.50 5.00 8.35
C ILE A 150 0.16 6.35 8.65
N THR A 151 0.82 6.96 7.67
CA THR A 151 1.51 8.25 7.87
C THR A 151 0.52 9.37 8.14
N VAL A 152 -0.56 9.47 7.36
CA VAL A 152 -1.61 10.47 7.59
C VAL A 152 -2.30 10.26 8.94
N ASN A 153 -2.70 9.02 9.29
CA ASN A 153 -3.33 8.74 10.59
C ASN A 153 -2.38 8.99 11.77
N SER A 154 -1.09 8.71 11.62
CA SER A 154 -0.08 9.01 12.65
C SER A 154 0.13 10.51 12.81
N ALA A 155 0.24 11.25 11.72
CA ALA A 155 0.38 12.70 11.75
C ALA A 155 -0.81 13.39 12.41
N VAL A 156 -2.04 12.98 12.08
CA VAL A 156 -3.25 13.49 12.73
C VAL A 156 -3.23 13.21 14.24
N ASN A 157 -2.89 11.97 14.62
CA ASN A 157 -2.79 11.60 16.02
C ASN A 157 -1.76 12.44 16.79
N GLU A 158 -0.61 12.68 16.20
CA GLU A 158 0.45 13.50 16.80
C GLU A 158 0.04 14.97 16.91
N LEU A 159 -0.52 15.54 15.85
CA LEU A 159 -1.00 16.92 15.87
C LEU A 159 -2.10 17.17 16.92
N VAL A 160 -3.05 16.25 17.03
CA VAL A 160 -4.13 16.37 18.03
C VAL A 160 -3.60 16.19 19.46
N ASN A 161 -2.58 15.35 19.67
CA ASN A 161 -2.00 15.15 21.01
C ASN A 161 -1.00 16.24 21.41
N ALA A 162 -0.26 16.81 20.48
CA ALA A 162 0.78 17.82 20.74
C ALA A 162 0.20 19.23 20.93
N ALA A 163 -0.86 19.58 20.21
CA ALA A 163 -1.46 20.92 20.29
C ALA A 163 -2.57 20.96 21.34
N LYS A 164 -2.43 21.85 22.33
CA LYS A 164 -3.46 22.10 23.36
C LYS A 164 -4.76 22.65 22.76
N SER A 165 -4.69 23.36 21.61
CA SER A 165 -5.84 23.83 20.85
C SER A 165 -5.44 23.95 19.36
N ILE A 166 -5.76 22.94 18.56
CA ILE A 166 -5.58 23.01 17.11
C ILE A 166 -6.91 23.24 16.44
N THR A 167 -6.98 24.26 15.60
CA THR A 167 -8.19 24.54 14.82
C THR A 167 -8.30 23.53 13.68
N LEU A 168 -9.52 23.09 13.37
CA LEU A 168 -9.78 22.13 12.28
C LEU A 168 -9.16 22.59 10.95
N LYS A 169 -9.19 23.92 10.68
CA LYS A 169 -8.57 24.51 9.47
C LYS A 169 -7.04 24.32 9.45
N GLN A 170 -6.37 24.50 10.58
CA GLN A 170 -4.91 24.28 10.70
C GLN A 170 -4.59 22.80 10.52
N LEU A 171 -5.37 21.92 11.13
CA LEU A 171 -5.21 20.47 11.01
C LEU A 171 -5.32 20.02 9.55
N ILE A 172 -6.35 20.44 8.82
CA ILE A 172 -6.54 20.12 7.40
C ILE A 172 -5.38 20.66 6.56
N LYS A 173 -4.89 21.88 6.86
CA LYS A 173 -3.73 22.45 6.15
C LYS A 173 -2.49 21.59 6.35
N SER A 174 -2.16 21.21 7.58
CA SER A 174 -1.00 20.35 7.89
C SER A 174 -1.13 18.98 7.25
N ILE A 175 -2.31 18.35 7.27
CA ILE A 175 -2.54 17.07 6.60
C ILE A 175 -2.31 17.18 5.09
N ARG A 176 -2.75 18.29 4.50
CA ARG A 176 -2.56 18.52 3.06
C ARG A 176 -1.07 18.69 2.70
N GLU A 177 -0.31 19.41 3.50
CA GLU A 177 1.14 19.58 3.30
C GLU A 177 1.88 18.23 3.40
N ILE A 178 1.64 17.48 4.48
CA ILE A 178 2.20 16.12 4.65
C ILE A 178 1.76 15.21 3.51
N GLY A 179 0.49 15.25 3.12
CA GLY A 179 -0.05 14.46 2.04
C GLY A 179 0.61 14.75 0.69
N HIS A 180 0.92 16.01 0.38
CA HIS A 180 1.62 16.37 -0.86
C HIS A 180 3.02 15.78 -0.93
N ASP A 181 3.78 15.85 0.18
CA ASP A 181 5.14 15.33 0.23
C ASP A 181 5.17 13.81 0.03
N ILE A 182 4.25 13.10 0.67
CA ILE A 182 4.16 11.63 0.57
C ILE A 182 3.65 11.21 -0.81
N MET A 183 2.61 11.86 -1.34
CA MET A 183 2.08 11.51 -2.66
C MET A 183 3.15 11.59 -3.75
N GLY A 184 3.94 12.68 -3.76
CA GLY A 184 4.99 12.88 -4.76
C GLY A 184 6.03 11.77 -4.76
N THR A 185 6.49 11.36 -3.58
CA THR A 185 7.47 10.28 -3.44
C THR A 185 6.88 8.92 -3.76
N MET A 186 5.70 8.58 -3.24
CA MET A 186 5.06 7.28 -3.43
C MET A 186 4.64 7.01 -4.88
N ILE A 187 4.15 8.02 -5.59
CA ILE A 187 3.83 7.90 -7.02
C ILE A 187 5.09 7.58 -7.82
N ASN A 188 6.21 8.26 -7.55
CA ASN A 188 7.48 7.98 -8.23
C ASN A 188 8.03 6.58 -7.89
N VAL A 189 7.97 6.16 -6.62
CA VAL A 189 8.36 4.81 -6.20
C VAL A 189 7.54 3.76 -6.95
N LEU A 190 6.23 3.95 -7.04
CA LEU A 190 5.33 3.04 -7.75
C LEU A 190 5.66 2.97 -9.25
N MET A 191 5.91 4.13 -9.89
CA MET A 191 6.32 4.21 -11.29
C MET A 191 7.62 3.43 -11.54
N PHE A 192 8.66 3.69 -10.74
CA PHE A 192 9.94 3.00 -10.90
C PHE A 192 9.86 1.50 -10.58
N SER A 193 9.00 1.09 -9.64
CA SER A 193 8.75 -0.32 -9.36
C SER A 193 8.18 -1.07 -10.56
N TYR A 194 7.14 -0.53 -11.20
CA TYR A 194 6.51 -1.19 -12.36
C TYR A 194 7.40 -1.15 -13.59
N ILE A 195 7.94 0.02 -13.95
CA ILE A 195 8.84 0.16 -15.11
C ILE A 195 10.12 -0.64 -14.89
N GLY A 196 10.72 -0.57 -13.70
CA GLY A 196 11.94 -1.30 -13.38
C GLY A 196 11.74 -2.82 -13.40
N GLY A 197 10.58 -3.30 -12.96
CA GLY A 197 10.23 -4.72 -13.00
C GLY A 197 10.11 -5.27 -14.43
N SER A 198 9.55 -4.49 -15.35
CA SER A 198 9.37 -4.89 -16.76
C SER A 198 10.58 -4.59 -17.64
N LEU A 199 11.48 -3.71 -17.23
CA LEU A 199 12.59 -3.20 -18.04
C LEU A 199 13.45 -4.31 -18.65
N SER A 200 13.82 -5.31 -17.87
CA SER A 200 14.68 -6.42 -18.33
C SER A 200 14.01 -7.23 -19.45
N ILE A 201 12.72 -7.48 -19.34
CA ILE A 201 11.94 -8.23 -20.35
C ILE A 201 11.81 -7.40 -21.62
N VAL A 202 11.53 -6.11 -21.49
CA VAL A 202 11.41 -5.19 -22.63
C VAL A 202 12.72 -5.10 -23.41
N ILE A 203 13.86 -4.96 -22.71
CA ILE A 203 15.18 -4.93 -23.35
C ILE A 203 15.47 -6.25 -24.10
N LEU A 204 15.20 -7.39 -23.48
CA LEU A 204 15.41 -8.71 -24.11
C LEU A 204 14.53 -8.88 -25.34
N LYS A 205 13.28 -8.45 -25.32
CA LYS A 205 12.40 -8.49 -26.48
C LYS A 205 12.92 -7.60 -27.62
N ILE A 206 13.42 -6.40 -27.34
CA ILE A 206 14.03 -5.51 -28.34
C ILE A 206 15.25 -6.16 -28.97
N ILE A 207 16.15 -6.75 -28.18
CA ILE A 207 17.35 -7.44 -28.68
C ILE A 207 16.95 -8.64 -29.58
N ASN A 208 15.86 -9.32 -29.28
CA ASN A 208 15.34 -10.43 -30.07
C ASN A 208 14.51 -9.98 -31.30
N GLY A 209 14.54 -8.70 -31.65
CA GLY A 209 13.93 -8.18 -32.87
C GLY A 209 12.42 -7.94 -32.79
N TYR A 210 11.83 -7.90 -31.61
CA TYR A 210 10.44 -7.49 -31.46
C TYR A 210 10.26 -6.02 -31.84
N ASN A 211 9.19 -5.74 -32.57
CA ASN A 211 8.89 -4.36 -32.99
C ASN A 211 8.55 -3.50 -31.76
N PHE A 212 9.23 -2.36 -31.62
CA PHE A 212 9.03 -1.42 -30.52
C PHE A 212 7.58 -0.94 -30.38
N GLN A 213 6.89 -0.74 -31.50
CA GLN A 213 5.47 -0.36 -31.48
C GLN A 213 4.60 -1.45 -30.84
N ARG A 214 4.90 -2.72 -31.10
CA ARG A 214 4.18 -3.84 -30.50
C ARG A 214 4.45 -3.93 -28.99
N LEU A 215 5.68 -3.69 -28.57
CA LEU A 215 6.05 -3.66 -27.13
C LEU A 215 5.31 -2.57 -26.37
N ILE A 216 5.18 -1.37 -26.95
CA ILE A 216 4.41 -0.28 -26.33
C ILE A 216 2.94 -0.67 -26.21
N GLN A 217 2.35 -1.24 -27.25
CA GLN A 217 0.92 -1.55 -27.28
C GLN A 217 0.52 -2.67 -26.30
N PHE A 218 1.37 -3.66 -26.10
CA PHE A 218 0.99 -4.85 -25.34
C PHE A 218 1.69 -4.96 -23.97
N ASP A 219 3.01 -4.81 -23.91
CA ASP A 219 3.73 -5.01 -22.64
C ASP A 219 3.71 -3.75 -21.77
N ILE A 220 4.10 -2.61 -22.35
CA ILE A 220 4.26 -1.36 -21.59
C ILE A 220 2.90 -0.79 -21.21
N SER A 221 1.88 -0.92 -22.04
CA SER A 221 0.54 -0.40 -21.75
C SER A 221 -0.08 -1.02 -20.50
N PHE A 222 0.12 -2.31 -20.26
CA PHE A 222 -0.37 -2.97 -19.04
C PHE A 222 0.34 -2.46 -17.78
N GLU A 223 1.65 -2.20 -17.86
CA GLU A 223 2.38 -1.61 -16.73
C GLU A 223 1.97 -0.17 -16.47
N ILE A 224 1.68 0.60 -17.52
CA ILE A 224 1.13 1.96 -17.38
C ILE A 224 -0.25 1.93 -16.72
N ILE A 225 -1.13 1.01 -17.09
CA ILE A 225 -2.45 0.86 -16.47
C ILE A 225 -2.30 0.53 -14.97
N ARG A 226 -1.44 -0.42 -14.61
CA ARG A 226 -1.15 -0.75 -13.21
C ARG A 226 -0.66 0.47 -12.44
N PHE A 227 0.30 1.20 -13.01
CA PHE A 227 0.83 2.42 -12.42
C PHE A 227 -0.25 3.48 -12.23
N LEU A 228 -1.04 3.79 -13.27
CA LEU A 228 -2.07 4.83 -13.20
C LEU A 228 -3.16 4.51 -12.16
N VAL A 229 -3.65 3.28 -12.14
CA VAL A 229 -4.64 2.83 -11.16
C VAL A 229 -4.08 2.93 -9.74
N GLY A 230 -2.83 2.51 -9.53
CA GLY A 230 -2.15 2.64 -8.25
C GLY A 230 -1.90 4.09 -7.84
N ALA A 231 -1.51 4.97 -8.78
CA ALA A 231 -1.31 6.39 -8.54
C ALA A 231 -2.61 7.10 -8.13
N ILE A 232 -3.73 6.79 -8.79
CA ILE A 232 -5.06 7.28 -8.39
C ILE A 232 -5.39 6.81 -6.97
N GLY A 233 -5.04 5.57 -6.63
CA GLY A 233 -5.19 5.03 -5.29
C GLY A 233 -4.41 5.84 -4.24
N ILE A 234 -3.14 6.14 -4.50
CA ILE A 234 -2.29 6.94 -3.61
C ILE A 234 -2.88 8.34 -3.39
N VAL A 235 -3.30 9.01 -4.47
CA VAL A 235 -3.93 10.34 -4.40
C VAL A 235 -5.21 10.30 -3.58
N SER A 236 -6.03 9.27 -3.77
CA SER A 236 -7.30 9.08 -3.04
C SER A 236 -7.09 8.69 -1.58
N ALA A 237 -5.98 8.01 -1.25
CA ALA A 237 -5.66 7.58 0.10
C ALA A 237 -5.50 8.76 1.07
N VAL A 238 -4.95 9.89 0.63
CA VAL A 238 -4.74 11.07 1.48
C VAL A 238 -6.06 11.64 2.02
N PRO A 239 -7.04 12.03 1.19
CA PRO A 239 -8.30 12.57 1.69
C PRO A 239 -9.11 11.53 2.48
N ILE A 240 -9.11 10.25 2.06
CA ILE A 240 -9.81 9.19 2.76
C ILE A 240 -9.21 8.98 4.15
N SER A 241 -7.87 8.89 4.26
CA SER A 241 -7.18 8.75 5.54
C SER A 241 -7.39 9.96 6.45
N ALA A 242 -7.41 11.17 5.88
CA ALA A 242 -7.71 12.38 6.62
C ALA A 242 -9.13 12.35 7.21
N CYS A 243 -10.13 11.97 6.41
CA CYS A 243 -11.52 11.85 6.87
C CYS A 243 -11.66 10.82 7.99
N VAL A 244 -11.08 9.63 7.80
CA VAL A 244 -11.12 8.55 8.79
C VAL A 244 -10.42 8.98 10.08
N ALA A 245 -9.21 9.57 9.98
CA ALA A 245 -8.48 10.06 11.14
C ALA A 245 -9.26 11.12 11.91
N LEU A 246 -9.88 12.08 11.24
CA LEU A 246 -10.72 13.09 11.87
C LEU A 246 -11.90 12.48 12.64
N LEU A 247 -12.54 11.44 12.10
CA LEU A 247 -13.64 10.74 12.77
C LEU A 247 -13.16 10.05 14.06
N PHE A 248 -11.99 9.41 14.02
CA PHE A 248 -11.43 8.71 15.20
C PHE A 248 -10.92 9.64 16.29
N PHE A 249 -10.37 10.81 15.91
CA PHE A 249 -9.75 11.75 16.85
C PHE A 249 -10.63 12.93 17.25
N ARG A 250 -11.82 13.08 16.65
CA ARG A 250 -12.79 14.16 16.99
C ARG A 250 -13.12 14.26 18.48
N LYS A 251 -13.26 13.13 19.18
CA LYS A 251 -13.48 13.09 20.63
C LYS A 251 -12.31 13.65 21.45
N GLY A 252 -11.09 13.53 20.97
CA GLY A 252 -9.90 14.11 21.60
C GLY A 252 -9.88 15.63 21.47
N MET A 253 -10.28 16.17 20.32
CA MET A 253 -10.38 17.62 20.10
C MET A 253 -11.43 18.27 21.01
N SER A 254 -12.62 17.70 21.15
CA SER A 254 -13.69 18.23 22.02
C SER A 254 -13.30 18.25 23.50
N LYS A 255 -12.48 17.30 23.95
CA LYS A 255 -12.00 17.28 25.35
C LYS A 255 -10.94 18.36 25.59
N ASN A 256 -10.09 18.63 24.60
CA ASN A 256 -9.07 19.69 24.72
C ASN A 256 -9.70 21.08 24.69
N ASP A 257 -10.75 21.30 23.90
CA ASP A 257 -11.50 22.58 23.87
C ASP A 257 -12.19 22.86 25.23
N SER A 258 -12.74 21.83 25.88
CA SER A 258 -13.38 22.00 27.20
C SER A 258 -12.34 22.31 28.30
N VAL A 259 -11.16 21.72 28.26
CA VAL A 259 -10.05 22.01 29.20
C VAL A 259 -9.50 23.43 28.98
N ALA A 260 -9.34 23.85 27.73
CA ALA A 260 -8.88 25.20 27.39
C ALA A 260 -9.88 26.27 27.85
N ASN A 261 -11.19 26.07 27.66
CA ASN A 261 -12.22 26.99 28.13
C ASN A 261 -12.28 27.05 29.65
N ASN A 262 -12.13 25.95 30.36
CA ASN A 262 -12.09 25.95 31.83
C ASN A 262 -10.85 26.68 32.39
N SER A 263 -9.67 26.52 31.79
CA SER A 263 -8.47 27.24 32.19
C SER A 263 -8.55 28.74 31.97
N ILE A 264 -9.23 29.19 30.92
CA ILE A 264 -9.49 30.62 30.64
C ILE A 264 -10.52 31.18 31.64
N ALA A 265 -11.53 30.39 32.04
CA ALA A 265 -12.51 30.78 33.01
C ALA A 265 -11.86 30.94 34.43
N ASP A 266 -10.98 30.02 34.81
CA ASP A 266 -10.25 30.09 36.11
C ASP A 266 -9.29 31.30 36.17
N VAL A 267 -8.61 31.64 35.06
CA VAL A 267 -7.74 32.83 35.01
C VAL A 267 -8.55 34.13 35.09
N ASN A 268 -9.70 34.18 34.47
CA ASN A 268 -10.59 35.35 34.52
C ASN A 268 -11.23 35.52 35.91
N ASP A 269 -11.54 34.44 36.60
CA ASP A 269 -12.11 34.51 38.00
C ASP A 269 -11.04 34.89 39.02
N SER A 270 -9.78 34.42 38.84
CA SER A 270 -8.66 34.85 39.67
C SER A 270 -8.25 36.31 39.51
N SER A 271 -8.44 36.88 38.31
CA SER A 271 -8.18 38.30 38.01
C SER A 271 -9.28 39.23 38.53
N ARG A 272 -10.51 38.72 38.73
CA ARG A 272 -11.63 39.52 39.32
C ARG A 272 -11.61 39.55 40.85
N ARG A 273 -10.85 38.65 41.50
CA ARG A 273 -10.75 38.58 42.98
C ARG A 273 -9.53 39.36 43.53
N ARG A 274 -8.76 40.01 42.70
CA ARG A 274 -7.73 40.99 43.05
C ARG A 274 -8.21 42.41 42.77
#